data_702f668c8e2d196d4942956779b49219
#
_entry.id   702f668c8e2d196d4942956779b49219
#
_cell.length_a   1.000
_cell.length_b   1.000
_cell.length_c   1.000
_cell.angle_alpha   90.00
_cell.angle_beta   90.00
_cell.angle_gamma   90.00
#
_symmetry.space_group_name_H-M   'P 1'
#
loop_
_entity.id
_entity.type
_entity.pdbx_description
1 polymer ?
#
loop_
_entity_poly.entity_id
_entity_poly.type
_entity_poly.pdbx_seq_one_letter_code
_entity_poly.pdbx_strand_id
1 'polypeptide(L)'
;MSAGYQIGEAVQMVKNTGELKNLNEKYEQLNQYLNQVASLKQSIQNANNIELVNSSLNYLKSFTNNNYNSTTQSPIFNAVQAVITSVLGFWSLYAGNYFTFFVGNKDSRQSANVQGNPPFSTIVRNCSGLEYCAMDQTTYDKMKKLAESLQAAQTNSATKANNLCALSGCAATDSTSNSSNPPNSTVSNALETAQQLMDLIANTRTAMMWKNIVISGVSNVSGAINSTGYPTQYAVFNNIKAMIPILQQAVTLSQNNNILSASLQAQATGSQTNPQFAKDIYNLAQNQKQIISYAKDIFNLFNSIPKDQYKYLEKAYLKIPNAGQTPTNPYRQVVNLNQEIQTIQNNVSYYGNRLDSALSVAKDVYNLKNNQAQIVAAYSGAKNLSQEISQLPHNQVNTKDIITLSYDKNAPAAGQYNYQINQEQASNLSQALAAMSNNPFKNVGMISSQSNNGALNGLGVQVGYKQFFGESKRWGLRYYGFFDYNHGYIKSSFFNSSSDIWTYGGGSDLLVNFINDSVTRKNNKLSVGLFGGIQLAGTTWLNSQYVNLTALNNPYSAKVNTSNFQFLFNLGLRMNLATAKKEDSEHSAQHGIELGIKIPTINTNYYSFLGAKLEYRRLYSVYLNYVFAY
;
A
#
# COMPACT_ATOMS: atom_id res chain seq x y z
N MET A 1 -44.48 43.91 31.61
CA MET A 1 -43.36 43.65 30.69
C MET A 1 -42.29 42.85 31.41
N SER A 2 -41.74 41.85 30.76
CA SER A 2 -40.58 41.17 31.29
C SER A 2 -39.52 40.96 30.21
N ALA A 3 -38.28 40.92 30.62
CA ALA A 3 -37.16 40.63 29.74
C ALA A 3 -36.12 39.83 30.52
N GLY A 4 -35.43 38.95 29.87
CA GLY A 4 -34.44 38.13 30.53
C GLY A 4 -33.57 37.29 29.62
N TYR A 5 -32.66 36.57 30.26
CA TYR A 5 -31.77 35.66 29.61
C TYR A 5 -32.30 34.23 29.70
N GLN A 6 -32.06 33.45 28.64
CA GLN A 6 -32.44 32.06 28.61
C GLN A 6 -31.32 31.17 28.08
N ILE A 7 -31.24 29.98 28.66
CA ILE A 7 -30.35 28.91 28.23
C ILE A 7 -31.19 27.65 28.00
N GLY A 8 -30.78 26.84 27.08
CA GLY A 8 -31.53 25.61 26.79
C GLY A 8 -30.76 24.63 25.94
N GLU A 9 -31.51 23.70 25.45
CA GLU A 9 -30.98 22.64 24.57
C GLU A 9 -31.90 22.46 23.38
N ALA A 10 -31.30 22.23 22.23
CA ALA A 10 -31.99 21.84 21.02
C ALA A 10 -31.45 20.52 20.48
N VAL A 11 -32.28 19.80 19.78
CA VAL A 11 -31.92 18.58 19.10
C VAL A 11 -32.13 18.74 17.62
N GLN A 12 -31.18 18.23 16.85
CA GLN A 12 -31.26 18.04 15.41
C GLN A 12 -31.49 16.56 15.15
N MET A 13 -32.53 16.24 14.41
CA MET A 13 -32.89 14.88 14.05
C MET A 13 -32.87 14.71 12.54
N VAL A 14 -32.08 13.74 12.07
CA VAL A 14 -32.05 13.32 10.67
C VAL A 14 -32.81 12.01 10.56
N LYS A 15 -33.80 11.95 9.68
CA LYS A 15 -34.69 10.79 9.52
C LYS A 15 -34.85 10.41 8.05
N ASN A 16 -35.22 9.16 7.80
CA ASN A 16 -35.57 8.63 6.48
C ASN A 16 -34.44 8.79 5.43
N THR A 17 -33.20 8.51 5.81
CA THR A 17 -32.03 8.69 4.94
C THR A 17 -31.77 7.50 4.01
N GLY A 18 -32.59 6.45 4.03
CA GLY A 18 -32.35 5.21 3.30
C GLY A 18 -32.22 5.36 1.80
N GLU A 19 -33.04 6.20 1.19
CA GLU A 19 -32.99 6.47 -0.26
C GLU A 19 -31.71 7.23 -0.65
N LEU A 20 -31.33 8.26 0.11
CA LEU A 20 -30.09 9.00 -0.10
C LEU A 20 -28.86 8.11 0.10
N LYS A 21 -28.89 7.24 1.10
CA LYS A 21 -27.83 6.29 1.35
C LYS A 21 -27.67 5.33 0.18
N ASN A 22 -28.76 4.77 -0.31
CA ASN A 22 -28.76 3.89 -1.47
C ASN A 22 -28.21 4.60 -2.72
N LEU A 23 -28.58 5.85 -2.97
CA LEU A 23 -28.04 6.64 -4.08
C LEU A 23 -26.54 6.88 -3.93
N ASN A 24 -26.09 7.27 -2.75
CA ASN A 24 -24.66 7.43 -2.50
C ASN A 24 -23.89 6.11 -2.69
N GLU A 25 -24.42 5.01 -2.19
CA GLU A 25 -23.81 3.68 -2.37
C GLU A 25 -23.70 3.31 -3.86
N LYS A 26 -24.71 3.59 -4.65
CA LYS A 26 -24.67 3.39 -6.12
C LYS A 26 -23.60 4.24 -6.79
N TYR A 27 -23.47 5.50 -6.42
CA TYR A 27 -22.42 6.37 -6.93
C TYR A 27 -21.02 5.90 -6.51
N GLU A 28 -20.85 5.49 -5.27
CA GLU A 28 -19.57 4.94 -4.79
C GLU A 28 -19.21 3.63 -5.49
N GLN A 29 -20.16 2.74 -5.70
CA GLN A 29 -19.96 1.51 -6.46
C GLN A 29 -19.59 1.80 -7.93
N LEU A 30 -20.29 2.76 -8.56
CA LEU A 30 -19.94 3.17 -9.91
C LEU A 30 -18.51 3.74 -9.96
N ASN A 31 -18.15 4.58 -9.00
CA ASN A 31 -16.80 5.11 -8.89
C ASN A 31 -15.76 3.98 -8.73
N GLN A 32 -16.03 2.99 -7.90
CA GLN A 32 -15.16 1.82 -7.75
C GLN A 32 -14.99 1.07 -9.07
N TYR A 33 -16.06 0.80 -9.79
CA TYR A 33 -15.99 0.12 -11.08
C TYR A 33 -15.23 0.92 -12.13
N LEU A 34 -15.46 2.22 -12.20
CA LEU A 34 -14.74 3.10 -13.13
C LEU A 34 -13.25 3.19 -12.79
N ASN A 35 -12.89 3.25 -11.50
CA ASN A 35 -11.50 3.22 -11.06
C ASN A 35 -10.83 1.87 -11.34
N GLN A 36 -11.54 0.74 -11.22
CA GLN A 36 -11.03 -0.56 -11.63
C GLN A 36 -10.73 -0.59 -13.13
N VAL A 37 -11.63 -0.08 -13.97
CA VAL A 37 -11.37 0.03 -15.40
C VAL A 37 -10.21 0.98 -15.68
N ALA A 38 -10.12 2.11 -14.99
CA ALA A 38 -9.04 3.08 -15.14
C ALA A 38 -7.68 2.53 -14.74
N SER A 39 -7.62 1.75 -13.67
CA SER A 39 -6.37 1.08 -13.24
C SER A 39 -5.86 0.07 -14.25
N LEU A 40 -6.76 -0.50 -15.05
CA LEU A 40 -6.45 -1.46 -16.08
C LEU A 40 -6.29 -0.83 -17.48
N LYS A 41 -6.60 0.46 -17.62
CA LYS A 41 -6.54 1.18 -18.91
C LYS A 41 -5.20 1.00 -19.61
N GLN A 42 -4.09 1.27 -18.89
CA GLN A 42 -2.75 1.15 -19.46
C GLN A 42 -2.43 -0.29 -19.85
N SER A 43 -2.79 -1.26 -19.00
CA SER A 43 -2.62 -2.67 -19.29
C SER A 43 -3.42 -3.12 -20.52
N ILE A 44 -4.67 -2.63 -20.66
CA ILE A 44 -5.51 -2.92 -21.84
C ILE A 44 -4.88 -2.34 -23.11
N GLN A 45 -4.38 -1.11 -23.05
CA GLN A 45 -3.76 -0.45 -24.21
C GLN A 45 -2.45 -1.13 -24.59
N ASN A 46 -1.58 -1.42 -23.63
CA ASN A 46 -0.28 -2.08 -23.88
C ASN A 46 -0.46 -3.51 -24.39
N ALA A 47 -1.35 -4.29 -23.77
CA ALA A 47 -1.58 -5.68 -24.15
C ALA A 47 -2.22 -5.83 -25.54
N ASN A 48 -2.97 -4.85 -26.01
CA ASN A 48 -3.55 -4.85 -27.36
C ASN A 48 -2.62 -4.22 -28.42
N ASN A 49 -1.52 -3.63 -28.02
CA ASN A 49 -0.51 -3.13 -28.94
C ASN A 49 0.41 -4.28 -29.39
N ILE A 50 0.10 -4.87 -30.54
CA ILE A 50 0.79 -6.03 -31.09
C ILE A 50 2.29 -5.75 -31.29
N GLU A 51 2.65 -4.57 -31.79
CA GLU A 51 4.05 -4.20 -32.02
C GLU A 51 4.83 -4.10 -30.69
N LEU A 52 4.23 -3.51 -29.67
CA LEU A 52 4.83 -3.39 -28.35
C LEU A 52 5.00 -4.77 -27.69
N VAL A 53 4.01 -5.64 -27.79
CA VAL A 53 4.07 -7.02 -27.25
C VAL A 53 5.13 -7.82 -27.98
N ASN A 54 5.18 -7.76 -29.33
CA ASN A 54 6.16 -8.48 -30.13
C ASN A 54 7.59 -7.96 -29.89
N SER A 55 7.78 -6.66 -29.78
CA SER A 55 9.10 -6.08 -29.47
C SER A 55 9.58 -6.50 -28.07
N SER A 56 8.69 -6.50 -27.10
CA SER A 56 8.97 -6.96 -25.74
C SER A 56 9.28 -8.47 -25.70
N LEU A 57 8.51 -9.28 -26.42
CA LEU A 57 8.75 -10.71 -26.54
C LEU A 57 10.10 -11.00 -27.21
N ASN A 58 10.43 -10.31 -28.31
CA ASN A 58 11.71 -10.46 -29.01
C ASN A 58 12.86 -10.06 -28.10
N TYR A 59 12.69 -9.00 -27.32
CA TYR A 59 13.68 -8.60 -26.33
C TYR A 59 13.86 -9.69 -25.25
N LEU A 60 12.77 -10.19 -24.66
CA LEU A 60 12.82 -11.28 -23.67
C LEU A 60 13.45 -12.56 -24.26
N LYS A 61 13.12 -12.90 -25.49
CA LYS A 61 13.73 -14.04 -26.21
C LYS A 61 15.22 -13.84 -26.47
N SER A 62 15.69 -12.62 -26.65
CA SER A 62 17.12 -12.35 -26.86
C SER A 62 18.00 -12.77 -25.67
N PHE A 63 17.43 -12.86 -24.46
CA PHE A 63 18.12 -13.44 -23.28
C PHE A 63 18.16 -14.96 -23.27
N THR A 64 17.29 -15.62 -24.03
CA THR A 64 17.18 -17.09 -24.06
C THR A 64 17.75 -17.70 -25.33
N ASN A 65 17.61 -16.97 -26.44
CA ASN A 65 18.15 -17.38 -27.74
C ASN A 65 19.47 -16.68 -27.97
N ASN A 66 20.53 -17.36 -27.85
CA ASN A 66 21.82 -17.40 -28.57
C ASN A 66 22.30 -16.15 -29.33
N ASN A 67 21.67 -15.00 -29.20
CA ASN A 67 22.00 -13.77 -29.91
C ASN A 67 22.94 -12.85 -29.14
N TYR A 68 23.62 -13.34 -28.11
CA TYR A 68 24.69 -12.58 -27.48
C TYR A 68 25.88 -12.52 -28.43
N ASN A 69 26.19 -11.34 -28.93
CA ASN A 69 27.44 -11.09 -29.56
C ASN A 69 28.58 -11.43 -28.60
N SER A 70 29.71 -11.86 -29.12
CA SER A 70 30.94 -12.16 -28.37
C SER A 70 31.40 -11.01 -27.45
N THR A 71 30.83 -9.83 -27.60
CA THR A 71 31.13 -8.61 -26.83
C THR A 71 30.15 -8.33 -25.67
N THR A 72 28.98 -9.00 -25.62
CA THR A 72 27.98 -8.78 -24.60
C THR A 72 27.65 -10.10 -23.91
N GLN A 73 28.46 -10.45 -22.92
CA GLN A 73 28.24 -11.65 -22.12
C GLN A 73 27.13 -11.42 -21.08
N SER A 74 26.36 -12.46 -20.82
CA SER A 74 25.35 -12.43 -19.75
C SER A 74 26.00 -12.13 -18.40
N PRO A 75 25.36 -11.33 -17.54
CA PRO A 75 25.85 -11.10 -16.18
C PRO A 75 26.05 -12.41 -15.40
N ILE A 76 25.26 -13.44 -15.68
CA ILE A 76 25.39 -14.75 -15.03
C ILE A 76 26.61 -15.52 -15.56
N PHE A 77 26.94 -15.43 -16.84
CA PHE A 77 28.14 -16.07 -17.39
C PHE A 77 29.40 -15.57 -16.67
N ASN A 78 29.58 -14.26 -16.59
CA ASN A 78 30.72 -13.65 -15.92
C ASN A 78 30.74 -14.00 -14.42
N ALA A 79 29.58 -14.07 -13.78
CA ALA A 79 29.45 -14.47 -12.37
C ALA A 79 29.88 -15.92 -12.16
N VAL A 80 29.48 -16.85 -13.03
CA VAL A 80 29.92 -18.25 -12.98
C VAL A 80 31.44 -18.36 -13.17
N GLN A 81 32.00 -17.66 -14.14
CA GLN A 81 33.44 -17.66 -14.37
C GLN A 81 34.23 -17.13 -13.16
N ALA A 82 33.79 -15.99 -12.62
CA ALA A 82 34.43 -15.39 -11.46
C ALA A 82 34.38 -16.32 -10.21
N VAL A 83 33.23 -16.96 -9.97
CA VAL A 83 33.07 -17.86 -8.82
C VAL A 83 33.90 -19.11 -9.02
N ILE A 84 33.86 -19.78 -10.17
CA ILE A 84 34.66 -20.99 -10.44
C ILE A 84 36.15 -20.67 -10.32
N THR A 85 36.60 -19.56 -10.89
CA THR A 85 38.00 -19.11 -10.75
C THR A 85 38.37 -18.89 -9.28
N SER A 86 37.50 -18.27 -8.53
CA SER A 86 37.73 -18.02 -7.10
C SER A 86 37.78 -19.32 -6.30
N VAL A 87 36.90 -20.29 -6.57
CA VAL A 87 36.90 -21.62 -5.93
C VAL A 87 38.18 -22.38 -6.24
N LEU A 88 38.59 -22.38 -7.49
CA LEU A 88 39.86 -23.00 -7.90
C LEU A 88 41.08 -22.26 -7.31
N GLY A 89 40.99 -20.93 -7.18
CA GLY A 89 41.99 -20.14 -6.46
C GLY A 89 42.11 -20.57 -4.99
N PHE A 90 41.02 -20.78 -4.28
CA PHE A 90 41.02 -21.32 -2.93
C PHE A 90 41.56 -22.72 -2.87
N TRP A 91 41.20 -23.60 -3.79
CA TRP A 91 41.78 -24.92 -3.88
C TRP A 91 43.28 -24.85 -4.03
N SER A 92 43.82 -24.02 -4.92
CA SER A 92 45.24 -23.86 -5.14
C SER A 92 45.95 -23.29 -3.92
N LEU A 93 45.33 -22.34 -3.22
CA LEU A 93 45.87 -21.85 -1.93
C LEU A 93 45.90 -22.96 -0.89
N TYR A 94 44.84 -23.75 -0.85
CA TYR A 94 44.70 -24.86 0.09
C TYR A 94 45.66 -26.01 -0.22
N ALA A 95 45.76 -26.41 -1.49
CA ALA A 95 46.50 -27.60 -1.94
C ALA A 95 47.98 -27.37 -2.16
N GLY A 96 48.42 -26.14 -2.31
CA GLY A 96 49.72 -26.01 -2.88
C GLY A 96 50.69 -25.07 -2.19
N ASN A 97 50.90 -23.95 -2.73
CA ASN A 97 52.11 -23.19 -2.54
C ASN A 97 52.02 -22.04 -1.53
N TYR A 98 50.82 -21.82 -0.95
CA TYR A 98 50.54 -20.68 -0.08
C TYR A 98 50.23 -21.08 1.36
N PHE A 99 50.08 -22.37 1.63
CA PHE A 99 49.79 -22.87 2.95
C PHE A 99 50.99 -23.65 3.52
N THR A 100 51.21 -23.45 4.78
CA THR A 100 52.09 -24.30 5.57
C THR A 100 51.22 -25.06 6.55
N PHE A 101 51.28 -26.38 6.51
CA PHE A 101 50.51 -27.24 7.39
C PHE A 101 51.43 -27.80 8.49
N PHE A 102 50.84 -27.95 9.67
CA PHE A 102 51.50 -28.79 10.70
C PHE A 102 51.21 -30.25 10.40
N VAL A 103 52.23 -30.96 10.09
CA VAL A 103 52.18 -32.41 9.94
C VAL A 103 53.14 -33.01 10.98
N GLY A 104 52.61 -33.76 11.93
CA GLY A 104 53.44 -34.39 12.92
C GLY A 104 52.67 -34.83 14.17
N ASN A 105 53.32 -35.67 14.98
CA ASN A 105 52.85 -36.01 16.31
C ASN A 105 53.26 -34.93 17.33
N LYS A 106 52.84 -35.05 18.58
CA LYS A 106 53.12 -34.09 19.65
C LYS A 106 54.59 -33.69 19.77
N ASP A 107 55.52 -34.57 19.39
CA ASP A 107 56.93 -34.39 19.61
C ASP A 107 57.72 -33.89 18.40
N SER A 108 57.14 -33.91 17.23
CA SER A 108 57.72 -33.38 15.98
C SER A 108 56.83 -32.48 15.24
N ARG A 109 56.68 -31.23 15.70
CA ARG A 109 56.01 -30.16 15.00
C ARG A 109 56.84 -29.72 13.78
N GLN A 110 56.85 -30.50 12.75
CA GLN A 110 57.48 -30.12 11.49
C GLN A 110 56.44 -29.29 10.69
N SER A 111 56.71 -28.03 10.55
CA SER A 111 56.03 -27.22 9.57
C SER A 111 56.65 -27.49 8.21
N ALA A 112 55.96 -28.19 7.36
CA ALA A 112 56.36 -28.32 5.97
C ALA A 112 56.00 -27.05 5.21
N ASN A 113 56.99 -26.30 4.77
CA ASN A 113 56.82 -25.18 3.84
C ASN A 113 56.73 -25.78 2.44
N VAL A 114 55.54 -25.79 1.85
CA VAL A 114 55.39 -26.24 0.47
C VAL A 114 55.59 -25.04 -0.44
N GLN A 115 56.83 -24.69 -0.66
CA GLN A 115 57.23 -23.83 -1.76
C GLN A 115 57.64 -24.68 -2.95
N GLY A 116 56.88 -24.65 -4.02
CA GLY A 116 57.21 -25.41 -5.23
C GLY A 116 56.60 -26.81 -5.27
N ASN A 117 56.90 -27.50 -6.31
CA ASN A 117 56.36 -28.81 -6.61
C ASN A 117 57.00 -29.90 -5.73
N PRO A 118 56.61 -30.08 -4.48
CA PRO A 118 56.18 -31.42 -4.15
C PRO A 118 54.68 -31.43 -4.14
N PRO A 119 54.07 -32.46 -4.66
CA PRO A 119 52.62 -32.58 -4.60
C PRO A 119 52.22 -32.51 -3.13
N PHE A 120 51.12 -31.81 -2.87
CA PHE A 120 50.50 -31.72 -1.55
C PHE A 120 50.34 -33.11 -0.86
N SER A 121 50.28 -34.15 -1.65
CA SER A 121 50.32 -35.54 -1.23
C SER A 121 51.49 -35.90 -0.30
N THR A 122 52.59 -35.16 -0.28
CA THR A 122 53.68 -35.37 0.69
C THR A 122 53.37 -34.81 2.08
N ILE A 123 52.42 -33.92 2.18
CA ILE A 123 51.97 -33.29 3.43
C ILE A 123 50.78 -34.05 4.01
N VAL A 124 49.96 -34.62 3.13
CA VAL A 124 48.82 -35.44 3.51
C VAL A 124 49.30 -36.86 3.74
N ARG A 125 49.35 -37.26 5.00
CA ARG A 125 49.69 -38.58 5.41
C ARG A 125 48.50 -39.27 6.04
N ASN A 126 48.60 -40.58 6.21
CA ASN A 126 47.64 -41.32 7.00
C ASN A 126 47.58 -40.73 8.41
N CYS A 127 46.48 -40.11 8.74
CA CYS A 127 46.30 -39.36 9.98
C CYS A 127 45.92 -40.25 11.17
N SER A 128 45.96 -41.55 11.03
CA SER A 128 45.68 -42.50 12.11
C SER A 128 46.68 -42.31 13.24
N GLY A 129 46.19 -41.85 14.37
CA GLY A 129 47.01 -41.64 15.56
C GLY A 129 47.77 -40.31 15.68
N LEU A 130 47.58 -39.38 14.76
CA LEU A 130 48.16 -38.02 14.79
C LEU A 130 47.19 -36.98 15.30
N GLU A 131 47.56 -36.24 16.33
CA GLU A 131 46.72 -35.20 16.93
C GLU A 131 46.56 -33.96 16.05
N TYR A 132 47.47 -33.73 15.14
CA TYR A 132 47.55 -32.54 14.28
C TYR A 132 47.65 -32.85 12.79
N CYS A 133 46.88 -33.79 12.32
CA CYS A 133 46.88 -34.08 10.90
C CYS A 133 46.04 -33.01 10.14
N ALA A 134 46.63 -32.45 9.12
CA ALA A 134 45.98 -31.45 8.29
C ALA A 134 44.76 -32.04 7.58
N MET A 135 44.91 -33.24 7.01
CA MET A 135 43.92 -33.92 6.23
C MET A 135 44.32 -35.38 6.02
N ASP A 136 43.35 -36.29 5.95
CA ASP A 136 43.61 -37.65 5.49
C ASP A 136 43.73 -37.69 3.96
N GLN A 137 44.45 -38.72 3.48
CA GLN A 137 44.72 -38.88 2.04
C GLN A 137 43.43 -39.04 1.23
N THR A 138 42.45 -39.73 1.78
CA THR A 138 41.16 -39.96 1.09
C THR A 138 40.41 -38.65 0.83
N THR A 139 40.35 -37.79 1.83
CA THR A 139 39.74 -36.45 1.73
C THR A 139 40.49 -35.57 0.73
N TYR A 140 41.85 -35.60 0.79
CA TYR A 140 42.65 -34.86 -0.20
C TYR A 140 42.41 -35.34 -1.62
N ASP A 141 42.44 -36.65 -1.86
CA ASP A 141 42.23 -37.23 -3.17
C ASP A 141 40.83 -36.94 -3.70
N LYS A 142 39.83 -36.92 -2.82
CA LYS A 142 38.47 -36.49 -3.17
C LYS A 142 38.43 -35.04 -3.59
N MET A 143 39.04 -34.13 -2.83
CA MET A 143 39.09 -32.71 -3.14
C MET A 143 39.86 -32.45 -4.43
N LYS A 144 40.97 -33.15 -4.65
CA LYS A 144 41.77 -33.08 -5.87
C LYS A 144 40.93 -33.48 -7.09
N LYS A 145 40.22 -34.58 -7.02
CA LYS A 145 39.32 -35.03 -8.10
C LYS A 145 38.23 -34.02 -8.41
N LEU A 146 37.64 -33.44 -7.37
CA LEU A 146 36.63 -32.36 -7.57
C LEU A 146 37.25 -31.14 -8.24
N ALA A 147 38.44 -30.71 -7.83
CA ALA A 147 39.12 -29.57 -8.42
C ALA A 147 39.54 -29.84 -9.89
N GLU A 148 40.03 -31.04 -10.19
CA GLU A 148 40.35 -31.47 -11.55
C GLU A 148 39.08 -31.53 -12.43
N SER A 149 37.99 -32.04 -11.90
CA SER A 149 36.69 -32.03 -12.58
C SER A 149 36.20 -30.63 -12.84
N LEU A 150 36.30 -29.74 -11.85
CA LEU A 150 35.88 -28.33 -12.01
C LEU A 150 36.75 -27.59 -13.03
N GLN A 151 38.07 -27.85 -13.03
CA GLN A 151 38.99 -27.30 -14.02
C GLN A 151 38.68 -27.84 -15.44
N ALA A 152 38.41 -29.15 -15.56
CA ALA A 152 38.01 -29.76 -16.81
C ALA A 152 36.69 -29.18 -17.35
N ALA A 153 35.72 -28.96 -16.46
CA ALA A 153 34.46 -28.30 -16.83
C ALA A 153 34.70 -26.89 -17.36
N GLN A 154 35.56 -26.12 -16.73
CA GLN A 154 35.94 -24.78 -17.16
C GLN A 154 36.70 -24.82 -18.51
N THR A 155 37.58 -25.78 -18.66
CA THR A 155 38.36 -26.00 -19.91
C THR A 155 37.47 -26.49 -21.05
N ASN A 156 36.61 -27.45 -20.80
CA ASN A 156 35.70 -28.00 -21.81
C ASN A 156 34.60 -26.98 -22.21
N SER A 157 34.20 -26.13 -21.32
CA SER A 157 33.29 -25.03 -21.66
C SER A 157 33.95 -23.98 -22.54
N ALA A 158 35.27 -23.85 -22.46
CA ALA A 158 36.03 -22.98 -23.36
C ALA A 158 36.25 -23.61 -24.74
N THR A 159 36.35 -24.93 -24.86
CA THR A 159 36.44 -25.65 -26.14
C THR A 159 35.09 -25.90 -26.81
N LYS A 160 34.05 -26.03 -26.01
CA LYS A 160 32.66 -26.06 -26.46
C LYS A 160 32.01 -24.81 -25.90
N ALA A 161 32.12 -23.70 -26.62
CA ALA A 161 31.53 -22.40 -26.27
C ALA A 161 30.06 -22.48 -25.80
N ASN A 162 29.51 -23.67 -25.86
CA ASN A 162 28.11 -23.99 -25.71
C ASN A 162 27.64 -24.26 -24.28
N ASN A 163 28.50 -24.64 -23.34
CA ASN A 163 27.98 -25.16 -22.07
C ASN A 163 27.84 -24.09 -20.96
N LEU A 164 28.77 -23.14 -20.88
CA LEU A 164 28.58 -21.95 -20.03
C LEU A 164 27.79 -20.86 -20.75
N CYS A 165 27.91 -20.81 -22.06
CA CYS A 165 27.12 -19.91 -22.89
C CYS A 165 25.63 -20.27 -22.94
N ALA A 166 25.23 -21.52 -22.78
CA ALA A 166 23.83 -21.91 -22.79
C ALA A 166 23.03 -21.31 -21.63
N LEU A 167 23.67 -21.04 -20.48
CA LEU A 167 23.08 -20.28 -19.38
C LEU A 167 22.88 -18.81 -19.70
N SER A 168 23.66 -18.29 -20.61
CA SER A 168 23.73 -16.88 -20.93
C SER A 168 23.16 -16.56 -22.30
N GLY A 169 22.64 -17.54 -23.01
CA GLY A 169 22.12 -17.33 -24.36
C GLY A 169 23.19 -17.17 -25.44
N CYS A 170 24.40 -17.75 -25.26
CA CYS A 170 25.37 -17.82 -26.34
C CYS A 170 24.91 -18.80 -27.44
N ALA A 171 25.16 -18.45 -28.69
CA ALA A 171 24.79 -19.27 -29.84
C ALA A 171 25.43 -20.64 -29.81
N ALA A 172 24.66 -21.70 -29.94
CA ALA A 172 25.13 -22.99 -30.34
C ALA A 172 25.51 -22.91 -31.83
N THR A 173 26.77 -22.74 -32.12
CA THR A 173 27.24 -22.75 -33.53
C THR A 173 27.52 -24.17 -34.02
N ASP A 174 27.16 -25.20 -33.26
CA ASP A 174 27.41 -26.56 -33.70
C ASP A 174 26.22 -27.49 -33.45
N SER A 175 25.48 -27.75 -34.53
CA SER A 175 24.34 -28.65 -34.57
C SER A 175 24.74 -30.13 -34.70
N THR A 176 25.99 -30.50 -34.51
CA THR A 176 26.50 -31.84 -34.81
C THR A 176 26.86 -32.70 -33.60
N SER A 177 26.65 -32.26 -32.37
CA SER A 177 26.89 -33.16 -31.23
C SER A 177 25.59 -33.78 -30.72
N ASN A 178 25.39 -35.06 -31.00
CA ASN A 178 24.49 -35.97 -30.29
C ASN A 178 24.87 -36.13 -28.80
N SER A 179 24.92 -35.05 -28.07
CA SER A 179 25.11 -35.12 -26.62
C SER A 179 23.74 -35.22 -25.97
N SER A 180 23.45 -36.35 -25.39
CA SER A 180 22.23 -36.65 -24.64
C SER A 180 22.06 -35.84 -23.36
N ASN A 181 22.99 -34.94 -23.03
CA ASN A 181 22.90 -34.06 -21.87
C ASN A 181 22.55 -32.64 -22.28
N PRO A 182 21.52 -32.04 -21.69
CA PRO A 182 21.20 -30.65 -21.97
C PRO A 182 22.36 -29.73 -21.57
N PRO A 183 22.62 -28.66 -22.33
CA PRO A 183 23.77 -27.76 -22.12
C PRO A 183 23.90 -27.23 -20.69
N ASN A 184 22.79 -27.05 -20.03
CA ASN A 184 22.74 -26.52 -18.66
C ASN A 184 23.17 -27.54 -17.59
N SER A 185 23.17 -28.84 -17.90
CA SER A 185 23.61 -29.86 -16.94
C SER A 185 25.08 -29.72 -16.59
N THR A 186 25.91 -29.31 -17.52
CA THR A 186 27.37 -29.15 -17.32
C THR A 186 27.68 -28.01 -16.35
N VAL A 187 26.98 -26.89 -16.45
CA VAL A 187 27.17 -25.76 -15.54
C VAL A 187 26.59 -26.05 -14.17
N SER A 188 25.41 -26.69 -14.12
CA SER A 188 24.83 -27.17 -12.87
C SER A 188 25.79 -28.13 -12.14
N ASN A 189 26.36 -29.11 -12.86
CA ASN A 189 27.33 -30.04 -12.32
C ASN A 189 28.62 -29.35 -11.86
N ALA A 190 29.09 -28.35 -12.60
CA ALA A 190 30.27 -27.56 -12.20
C ALA A 190 30.02 -26.77 -10.92
N LEU A 191 28.84 -26.14 -10.79
CA LEU A 191 28.47 -25.42 -9.56
C LEU A 191 28.27 -26.37 -8.38
N GLU A 192 27.70 -27.55 -8.59
CA GLU A 192 27.58 -28.58 -7.58
C GLU A 192 28.98 -29.08 -7.13
N THR A 193 29.88 -29.32 -8.08
CA THR A 193 31.29 -29.70 -7.80
C THR A 193 32.00 -28.58 -7.02
N ALA A 194 31.78 -27.32 -7.39
CA ALA A 194 32.32 -26.17 -6.69
C ALA A 194 31.79 -26.09 -5.23
N GLN A 195 30.51 -26.34 -5.04
CA GLN A 195 29.88 -26.36 -3.71
C GLN A 195 30.49 -27.49 -2.85
N GLN A 196 30.57 -28.70 -3.40
CA GLN A 196 31.15 -29.84 -2.70
C GLN A 196 32.63 -29.60 -2.31
N LEU A 197 33.39 -28.97 -3.22
CA LEU A 197 34.79 -28.63 -2.95
C LEU A 197 34.89 -27.59 -1.82
N MET A 198 34.10 -26.53 -1.86
CA MET A 198 34.09 -25.51 -0.80
C MET A 198 33.61 -26.09 0.54
N ASP A 199 32.63 -26.98 0.52
CA ASP A 199 32.13 -27.64 1.73
C ASP A 199 33.20 -28.56 2.35
N LEU A 200 33.92 -29.30 1.52
CA LEU A 200 35.05 -30.11 2.01
C LEU A 200 36.14 -29.23 2.59
N ILE A 201 36.52 -28.14 1.93
CA ILE A 201 37.49 -27.17 2.47
C ILE A 201 36.99 -26.63 3.83
N ALA A 202 35.74 -26.26 3.94
CA ALA A 202 35.17 -25.74 5.18
C ALA A 202 35.15 -26.73 6.33
N ASN A 203 34.91 -28.01 6.00
CA ASN A 203 34.73 -29.07 6.99
C ASN A 203 36.03 -29.80 7.36
N THR A 204 37.14 -29.51 6.67
CA THR A 204 38.43 -30.15 7.03
C THR A 204 39.02 -29.51 8.27
N ARG A 205 39.66 -30.35 9.09
CA ARG A 205 40.42 -29.90 10.25
C ARG A 205 41.53 -28.93 9.86
N THR A 206 42.02 -29.02 8.65
CA THR A 206 43.04 -28.15 8.05
C THR A 206 42.55 -26.71 7.87
N ALA A 207 41.28 -26.48 7.59
CA ALA A 207 40.72 -25.14 7.54
C ALA A 207 40.84 -24.41 8.87
N MET A 208 40.97 -25.14 9.97
CA MET A 208 41.12 -24.56 11.30
C MET A 208 42.60 -24.34 11.71
N MET A 209 43.54 -24.88 10.95
CA MET A 209 44.95 -24.92 11.36
C MET A 209 45.90 -24.43 10.26
N TRP A 210 45.49 -23.52 9.42
CA TRP A 210 46.35 -22.96 8.38
C TRP A 210 47.46 -22.10 8.98
N LYS A 211 48.66 -22.37 8.56
CA LYS A 211 49.84 -21.57 8.90
C LYS A 211 50.43 -20.95 7.64
N ASN A 212 50.87 -19.70 7.75
CA ASN A 212 51.44 -18.94 6.64
C ASN A 212 50.51 -18.78 5.44
N ILE A 213 49.26 -18.42 5.72
CA ILE A 213 48.32 -18.09 4.64
C ILE A 213 48.71 -16.73 4.05
N VAL A 214 49.11 -16.74 2.80
CA VAL A 214 49.43 -15.50 2.07
C VAL A 214 48.18 -15.02 1.35
N ILE A 215 47.21 -14.57 2.12
CA ILE A 215 46.04 -13.85 1.58
C ILE A 215 46.10 -12.43 2.15
N SER A 216 45.79 -11.42 1.37
CA SER A 216 45.90 -10.01 1.76
C SER A 216 47.30 -9.47 2.09
N GLY A 217 48.34 -10.07 1.57
CA GLY A 217 49.71 -9.59 1.77
C GLY A 217 50.31 -9.96 3.15
N VAL A 218 49.59 -10.70 3.96
CA VAL A 218 50.06 -11.16 5.26
C VAL A 218 50.77 -12.50 5.09
N SER A 219 52.05 -12.53 5.39
CA SER A 219 52.85 -13.76 5.40
C SER A 219 53.00 -14.28 6.83
N ASN A 220 53.26 -15.59 6.94
CA ASN A 220 53.54 -16.25 8.23
C ASN A 220 52.42 -16.18 9.27
N VAL A 221 51.19 -16.16 8.82
CA VAL A 221 50.02 -16.18 9.68
C VAL A 221 49.67 -17.62 10.02
N SER A 222 49.51 -17.94 11.28
CA SER A 222 49.04 -19.25 11.75
C SER A 222 47.73 -19.12 12.51
N GLY A 223 46.80 -20.03 12.24
CA GLY A 223 45.49 -20.05 12.91
C GLY A 223 44.37 -20.58 12.02
N ALA A 224 43.17 -20.55 12.53
CA ALA A 224 42.00 -21.03 11.82
C ALA A 224 41.42 -19.93 10.91
N ILE A 225 40.93 -20.30 9.74
CA ILE A 225 40.06 -19.42 8.94
C ILE A 225 38.66 -19.47 9.55
N ASN A 226 38.42 -18.57 10.47
CA ASN A 226 37.12 -18.37 11.10
C ASN A 226 36.91 -16.90 11.39
N SER A 227 35.74 -16.57 11.90
CA SER A 227 35.34 -15.20 12.21
C SER A 227 36.18 -14.50 13.27
N THR A 228 36.93 -15.29 14.09
CA THR A 228 37.74 -14.76 15.19
C THR A 228 39.21 -14.70 14.84
N GLY A 229 39.75 -15.73 14.15
CA GLY A 229 41.18 -15.82 13.85
C GLY A 229 41.58 -14.95 12.65
N TYR A 230 40.88 -15.08 11.54
CA TYR A 230 41.15 -14.36 10.28
C TYR A 230 39.88 -13.87 9.65
N PRO A 231 39.27 -12.83 10.18
CA PRO A 231 37.94 -12.39 9.79
C PRO A 231 37.84 -11.98 8.30
N THR A 232 38.89 -11.38 7.75
CA THR A 232 38.88 -10.98 6.33
C THR A 232 38.92 -12.20 5.41
N GLN A 233 39.79 -13.15 5.66
CA GLN A 233 39.92 -14.39 4.87
C GLN A 233 38.67 -15.26 5.00
N TYR A 234 38.09 -15.30 6.18
CA TYR A 234 36.85 -16.00 6.47
C TYR A 234 35.67 -15.35 5.70
N ALA A 235 35.60 -14.02 5.68
CA ALA A 235 34.59 -13.29 4.91
C ALA A 235 34.72 -13.55 3.40
N VAL A 236 35.94 -13.52 2.86
CA VAL A 236 36.20 -13.86 1.45
C VAL A 236 35.73 -15.26 1.10
N PHE A 237 36.09 -16.24 1.93
CA PHE A 237 35.68 -17.64 1.75
C PHE A 237 34.17 -17.80 1.79
N ASN A 238 33.51 -17.23 2.81
CA ASN A 238 32.08 -17.32 2.97
C ASN A 238 31.30 -16.60 1.85
N ASN A 239 31.77 -15.43 1.41
CA ASN A 239 31.14 -14.72 0.32
C ASN A 239 31.17 -15.52 -0.98
N ILE A 240 32.33 -16.13 -1.30
CA ILE A 240 32.44 -16.98 -2.49
C ILE A 240 31.55 -18.22 -2.38
N LYS A 241 31.56 -18.87 -1.20
CA LYS A 241 30.70 -20.02 -0.94
C LYS A 241 29.22 -19.66 -1.06
N ALA A 242 28.82 -18.50 -0.55
CA ALA A 242 27.43 -18.02 -0.62
C ALA A 242 26.95 -17.69 -2.04
N MET A 243 27.85 -17.38 -2.98
CA MET A 243 27.50 -17.11 -4.37
C MET A 243 27.05 -18.38 -5.13
N ILE A 244 27.55 -19.55 -4.75
CA ILE A 244 27.29 -20.79 -5.50
C ILE A 244 25.79 -21.14 -5.52
N PRO A 245 25.06 -21.20 -4.39
CA PRO A 245 23.63 -21.50 -4.43
C PRO A 245 22.82 -20.44 -5.16
N ILE A 246 23.25 -19.18 -5.16
CA ILE A 246 22.60 -18.11 -5.95
C ILE A 246 22.74 -18.42 -7.46
N LEU A 247 23.92 -18.83 -7.88
CA LEU A 247 24.15 -19.25 -9.26
C LEU A 247 23.35 -20.50 -9.65
N GLN A 248 23.24 -21.48 -8.77
CA GLN A 248 22.42 -22.68 -9.01
C GLN A 248 20.96 -22.33 -9.25
N GLN A 249 20.41 -21.39 -8.46
CA GLN A 249 19.05 -20.88 -8.69
C GLN A 249 18.94 -20.15 -10.04
N ALA A 250 19.92 -19.33 -10.39
CA ALA A 250 19.95 -18.64 -11.68
C ALA A 250 19.99 -19.64 -12.88
N VAL A 251 20.72 -20.73 -12.73
CA VAL A 251 20.76 -21.83 -13.72
C VAL A 251 19.38 -22.46 -13.89
N THR A 252 18.72 -22.79 -12.80
CA THR A 252 17.36 -23.36 -12.82
C THR A 252 16.38 -22.44 -13.52
N LEU A 253 16.42 -21.15 -13.22
CA LEU A 253 15.57 -20.17 -13.93
C LEU A 253 15.90 -20.06 -15.41
N SER A 254 17.18 -20.13 -15.77
CA SER A 254 17.60 -20.11 -17.18
C SER A 254 17.09 -21.33 -17.96
N GLN A 255 17.08 -22.51 -17.33
CA GLN A 255 16.47 -23.72 -17.91
C GLN A 255 14.98 -23.53 -18.15
N ASN A 256 14.26 -23.01 -17.16
CA ASN A 256 12.85 -22.71 -17.27
C ASN A 256 12.58 -21.69 -18.40
N ASN A 257 13.45 -20.70 -18.55
CA ASN A 257 13.33 -19.69 -19.60
C ASN A 257 13.48 -20.29 -21.01
N ASN A 258 14.32 -21.29 -21.18
CA ASN A 258 14.45 -21.99 -22.47
C ASN A 258 13.15 -22.74 -22.83
N ILE A 259 12.52 -23.38 -21.84
CA ILE A 259 11.21 -24.05 -22.02
C ILE A 259 10.13 -23.02 -22.36
N LEU A 260 10.07 -21.91 -21.61
CA LEU A 260 9.09 -20.84 -21.87
C LEU A 260 9.29 -20.18 -23.24
N SER A 261 10.55 -19.95 -23.64
CA SER A 261 10.87 -19.40 -24.94
C SER A 261 10.43 -20.33 -26.09
N ALA A 262 10.62 -21.63 -25.93
CA ALA A 262 10.15 -22.62 -26.92
C ALA A 262 8.62 -22.66 -26.98
N SER A 263 7.94 -22.62 -25.83
CA SER A 263 6.48 -22.54 -25.77
C SER A 263 5.94 -21.29 -26.47
N LEU A 264 6.54 -20.13 -26.19
CA LEU A 264 6.16 -18.86 -26.81
C LEU A 264 6.43 -18.83 -28.32
N GLN A 265 7.46 -19.54 -28.80
CA GLN A 265 7.75 -19.67 -30.22
C GLN A 265 6.73 -20.55 -30.94
N ALA A 266 6.27 -21.63 -30.31
CA ALA A 266 5.24 -22.51 -30.82
C ALA A 266 3.85 -21.85 -30.88
N GLN A 267 3.61 -20.86 -30.01
CA GLN A 267 2.35 -20.13 -29.91
C GLN A 267 2.25 -18.93 -30.87
N ALA A 268 2.87 -18.97 -32.02
CA ALA A 268 3.04 -17.90 -33.01
C ALA A 268 2.01 -16.74 -33.03
N THR A 269 2.45 -15.61 -33.56
CA THR A 269 1.78 -14.34 -33.86
C THR A 269 0.24 -14.37 -33.92
N GLY A 270 -0.38 -13.68 -32.98
CA GLY A 270 -1.85 -13.61 -32.82
C GLY A 270 -2.36 -14.15 -31.49
N SER A 271 -1.51 -14.78 -30.70
CA SER A 271 -1.86 -15.49 -29.47
C SER A 271 -1.95 -14.60 -28.23
N GLN A 272 -1.89 -13.27 -28.35
CA GLN A 272 -2.05 -12.36 -27.21
C GLN A 272 -3.38 -12.55 -26.48
N THR A 273 -4.34 -13.18 -27.16
CA THR A 273 -5.63 -13.59 -26.56
C THR A 273 -5.52 -14.91 -25.79
N ASN A 274 -4.41 -15.67 -25.95
CA ASN A 274 -4.24 -16.96 -25.29
C ASN A 274 -3.75 -16.76 -23.83
N PRO A 275 -4.48 -17.30 -22.83
CA PRO A 275 -4.06 -17.21 -21.42
C PRO A 275 -2.69 -17.85 -21.15
N GLN A 276 -2.36 -18.94 -21.87
CA GLN A 276 -1.06 -19.60 -21.71
C GLN A 276 0.07 -18.71 -22.22
N PHE A 277 -0.10 -18.06 -23.37
CA PHE A 277 0.86 -17.07 -23.87
C PHE A 277 1.08 -15.95 -22.85
N ALA A 278 0.01 -15.40 -22.29
CA ALA A 278 0.07 -14.34 -21.29
C ALA A 278 0.85 -14.79 -20.05
N LYS A 279 0.63 -16.01 -19.59
CA LYS A 279 1.35 -16.60 -18.46
C LYS A 279 2.82 -16.82 -18.78
N ASP A 280 3.11 -17.37 -19.95
CA ASP A 280 4.48 -17.74 -20.35
C ASP A 280 5.35 -16.50 -20.55
N ILE A 281 4.84 -15.45 -21.21
CA ILE A 281 5.59 -14.19 -21.41
C ILE A 281 5.86 -13.50 -20.06
N TYR A 282 4.89 -13.52 -19.16
CA TYR A 282 5.07 -12.93 -17.82
C TYR A 282 6.08 -13.72 -16.99
N ASN A 283 5.99 -15.03 -16.96
CA ASN A 283 6.94 -15.88 -16.25
C ASN A 283 8.35 -15.74 -16.83
N LEU A 284 8.50 -15.67 -18.15
CA LEU A 284 9.77 -15.43 -18.80
C LEU A 284 10.37 -14.10 -18.34
N ALA A 285 9.59 -13.03 -18.33
CA ALA A 285 10.03 -11.72 -17.89
C ALA A 285 10.40 -11.69 -16.40
N GLN A 286 9.63 -12.34 -15.55
CA GLN A 286 9.92 -12.46 -14.11
C GLN A 286 11.21 -13.24 -13.85
N ASN A 287 11.39 -14.37 -14.51
CA ASN A 287 12.60 -15.17 -14.38
C ASN A 287 13.84 -14.38 -14.82
N GLN A 288 13.74 -13.60 -15.90
CA GLN A 288 14.84 -12.73 -16.36
C GLN A 288 15.16 -11.65 -15.32
N LYS A 289 14.15 -11.05 -14.74
CA LYS A 289 14.34 -10.07 -13.64
C LYS A 289 15.03 -10.71 -12.44
N GLN A 290 14.63 -11.91 -12.07
CA GLN A 290 15.25 -12.63 -10.95
C GLN A 290 16.71 -13.01 -11.24
N ILE A 291 17.03 -13.41 -12.48
CA ILE A 291 18.42 -13.69 -12.91
C ILE A 291 19.27 -12.42 -12.78
N ILE A 292 18.77 -11.27 -13.21
CA ILE A 292 19.47 -9.98 -13.04
C ILE A 292 19.66 -9.63 -11.57
N SER A 293 18.65 -9.90 -10.72
CA SER A 293 18.77 -9.72 -9.27
C SER A 293 19.87 -10.60 -8.68
N TYR A 294 19.92 -11.85 -9.05
CA TYR A 294 20.98 -12.77 -8.61
C TYR A 294 22.37 -12.29 -9.07
N ALA A 295 22.50 -11.82 -10.30
CA ALA A 295 23.76 -11.24 -10.76
C ALA A 295 24.18 -10.01 -9.93
N LYS A 296 23.22 -9.18 -9.53
CA LYS A 296 23.45 -8.03 -8.66
C LYS A 296 23.88 -8.47 -7.25
N ASP A 297 23.25 -9.48 -6.70
CA ASP A 297 23.59 -10.01 -5.38
C ASP A 297 25.02 -10.58 -5.38
N ILE A 298 25.40 -11.31 -6.42
CA ILE A 298 26.76 -11.81 -6.62
C ILE A 298 27.75 -10.66 -6.75
N PHE A 299 27.41 -9.63 -7.55
CA PHE A 299 28.24 -8.44 -7.66
C PHE A 299 28.46 -7.77 -6.29
N ASN A 300 27.41 -7.65 -5.47
CA ASN A 300 27.50 -7.07 -4.14
C ASN A 300 28.39 -7.91 -3.21
N LEU A 301 28.26 -9.23 -3.26
CA LEU A 301 29.11 -10.14 -2.51
C LEU A 301 30.58 -10.03 -2.94
N PHE A 302 30.86 -9.95 -4.24
CA PHE A 302 32.21 -9.69 -4.71
C PHE A 302 32.71 -8.31 -4.27
N ASN A 303 31.90 -7.27 -4.40
CA ASN A 303 32.30 -5.90 -4.07
C ASN A 303 32.58 -5.71 -2.57
N SER A 304 32.07 -6.58 -1.72
CA SER A 304 32.40 -6.60 -0.29
C SER A 304 33.77 -7.25 0.00
N ILE A 305 34.37 -7.90 -0.97
CA ILE A 305 35.72 -8.49 -0.84
C ILE A 305 36.76 -7.40 -1.17
N PRO A 306 37.76 -7.19 -0.29
CA PRO A 306 38.84 -6.25 -0.59
C PRO A 306 39.56 -6.58 -1.90
N LYS A 307 39.85 -5.58 -2.71
CA LYS A 307 40.40 -5.77 -4.07
C LYS A 307 41.76 -6.45 -4.13
N ASP A 308 42.57 -6.35 -3.08
CA ASP A 308 43.83 -7.03 -2.94
C ASP A 308 43.66 -8.54 -2.83
N GLN A 309 42.55 -9.01 -2.27
CA GLN A 309 42.25 -10.45 -2.12
C GLN A 309 42.08 -11.13 -3.48
N TYR A 310 41.52 -10.43 -4.47
CA TYR A 310 41.40 -10.98 -5.83
C TYR A 310 42.74 -11.32 -6.45
N LYS A 311 43.72 -10.47 -6.25
CA LYS A 311 45.08 -10.72 -6.77
C LYS A 311 45.71 -12.01 -6.22
N TYR A 312 45.41 -12.35 -4.97
CA TYR A 312 45.89 -13.60 -4.40
C TYR A 312 45.15 -14.82 -4.95
N LEU A 313 43.82 -14.70 -5.12
CA LEU A 313 43.03 -15.76 -5.73
C LEU A 313 43.41 -15.97 -7.21
N GLU A 314 43.64 -14.91 -7.97
CA GLU A 314 44.12 -14.96 -9.36
C GLU A 314 45.51 -15.62 -9.44
N LYS A 315 46.44 -15.16 -8.64
CA LYS A 315 47.79 -15.75 -8.59
C LYS A 315 47.77 -17.23 -8.19
N ALA A 316 46.91 -17.59 -7.26
CA ALA A 316 46.76 -18.98 -6.85
C ALA A 316 46.12 -19.82 -7.97
N TYR A 317 45.09 -19.30 -8.63
CA TYR A 317 44.46 -19.94 -9.79
C TYR A 317 45.46 -20.19 -10.92
N LEU A 318 46.30 -19.21 -11.26
CA LEU A 318 47.29 -19.33 -12.32
C LEU A 318 48.41 -20.37 -12.03
N LYS A 319 48.58 -20.77 -10.79
CA LYS A 319 49.51 -21.84 -10.42
C LYS A 319 48.97 -23.25 -10.63
N ILE A 320 47.66 -23.37 -10.90
CA ILE A 320 47.08 -24.66 -11.26
C ILE A 320 47.66 -25.06 -12.64
N PRO A 321 48.16 -26.28 -12.83
CA PRO A 321 48.65 -26.73 -14.11
C PRO A 321 47.59 -26.50 -15.20
N ASN A 322 48.00 -25.89 -16.31
CA ASN A 322 47.13 -25.53 -17.42
C ASN A 322 46.08 -24.41 -17.13
N ALA A 323 46.06 -23.85 -15.93
CA ALA A 323 45.29 -22.64 -15.67
C ALA A 323 46.01 -21.46 -16.33
N GLY A 324 45.33 -20.69 -17.12
CA GLY A 324 45.91 -19.51 -17.78
C GLY A 324 46.84 -19.78 -18.98
N GLN A 325 47.00 -21.03 -19.41
CA GLN A 325 47.57 -21.26 -20.73
C GLN A 325 46.63 -20.68 -21.75
N THR A 326 47.12 -19.76 -22.59
CA THR A 326 46.40 -19.25 -23.76
C THR A 326 46.12 -20.41 -24.71
N PRO A 327 44.91 -20.93 -24.76
CA PRO A 327 44.57 -21.89 -25.78
C PRO A 327 44.33 -21.12 -27.09
N THR A 328 44.34 -21.86 -28.13
CA THR A 328 43.86 -21.46 -29.42
C THR A 328 42.39 -20.95 -29.44
N ASN A 329 41.75 -20.93 -28.29
CA ASN A 329 40.37 -20.47 -28.11
C ASN A 329 40.34 -19.12 -27.37
N PRO A 330 39.79 -18.06 -27.98
CA PRO A 330 39.76 -16.70 -27.44
C PRO A 330 39.01 -16.56 -26.09
N TYR A 331 38.30 -17.60 -25.66
CA TYR A 331 37.54 -17.58 -24.39
C TYR A 331 38.40 -17.97 -23.15
N ARG A 332 39.66 -18.31 -23.34
CA ARG A 332 40.63 -18.60 -22.27
C ARG A 332 41.59 -17.45 -22.03
N GLN A 333 41.07 -16.26 -21.95
CA GLN A 333 41.90 -15.16 -21.44
C GLN A 333 42.17 -15.36 -19.97
N VAL A 334 43.33 -14.90 -19.54
CA VAL A 334 43.67 -14.76 -18.13
C VAL A 334 42.49 -14.15 -17.38
N VAL A 335 41.89 -14.90 -16.52
CA VAL A 335 40.70 -14.41 -15.79
C VAL A 335 41.16 -13.31 -14.85
N ASN A 336 40.81 -12.10 -15.20
CA ASN A 336 40.95 -10.94 -14.32
C ASN A 336 39.66 -10.76 -13.54
N LEU A 337 39.67 -11.19 -12.28
CA LEU A 337 38.49 -11.16 -11.42
C LEU A 337 37.91 -9.76 -11.30
N ASN A 338 38.74 -8.73 -11.21
CA ASN A 338 38.26 -7.34 -11.16
C ASN A 338 37.54 -6.94 -12.45
N GLN A 339 38.03 -7.39 -13.61
CA GLN A 339 37.41 -7.13 -14.90
C GLN A 339 36.09 -7.89 -15.04
N GLU A 340 36.05 -9.16 -14.63
CA GLU A 340 34.82 -9.95 -14.65
C GLU A 340 33.75 -9.35 -13.75
N ILE A 341 34.10 -8.92 -12.54
CA ILE A 341 33.18 -8.27 -11.61
C ILE A 341 32.64 -6.95 -12.18
N GLN A 342 33.50 -6.14 -12.81
CA GLN A 342 33.09 -4.91 -13.47
C GLN A 342 32.14 -5.18 -14.64
N THR A 343 32.41 -6.26 -15.39
CA THR A 343 31.55 -6.69 -16.49
C THR A 343 30.17 -7.14 -15.97
N ILE A 344 30.11 -7.85 -14.86
CA ILE A 344 28.84 -8.19 -14.19
C ILE A 344 28.05 -6.92 -13.91
N GLN A 345 28.66 -5.90 -13.31
CA GLN A 345 28.01 -4.64 -12.98
C GLN A 345 27.47 -3.91 -14.23
N ASN A 346 28.30 -3.81 -15.25
CA ASN A 346 27.93 -3.14 -16.49
C ASN A 346 26.75 -3.85 -17.17
N ASN A 347 26.77 -5.18 -17.19
CA ASN A 347 25.73 -5.98 -17.78
C ASN A 347 24.42 -5.91 -16.97
N VAL A 348 24.49 -5.94 -15.64
CA VAL A 348 23.33 -5.74 -14.76
C VAL A 348 22.66 -4.39 -15.05
N SER A 349 23.44 -3.33 -15.16
CA SER A 349 22.92 -1.98 -15.47
C SER A 349 22.32 -1.90 -16.87
N TYR A 350 23.01 -2.46 -17.85
CA TYR A 350 22.59 -2.42 -19.27
C TYR A 350 21.28 -3.18 -19.50
N TYR A 351 21.18 -4.39 -18.96
CA TYR A 351 20.00 -5.24 -19.15
C TYR A 351 18.86 -4.87 -18.23
N GLY A 352 19.13 -4.44 -16.99
CA GLY A 352 18.11 -4.15 -15.99
C GLY A 352 17.12 -3.10 -16.47
N ASN A 353 17.60 -1.97 -16.98
CA ASN A 353 16.74 -0.86 -17.43
C ASN A 353 15.84 -1.23 -18.62
N ARG A 354 16.33 -2.07 -19.52
CA ARG A 354 15.58 -2.52 -20.70
C ARG A 354 14.57 -3.59 -20.36
N LEU A 355 14.91 -4.43 -19.40
CA LEU A 355 14.05 -5.52 -18.94
C LEU A 355 12.80 -4.99 -18.24
N ASP A 356 12.90 -3.90 -17.49
CA ASP A 356 11.76 -3.32 -16.77
C ASP A 356 10.65 -2.90 -17.72
N SER A 357 10.97 -2.37 -18.89
CA SER A 357 9.96 -2.04 -19.92
C SER A 357 9.28 -3.29 -20.47
N ALA A 358 10.04 -4.32 -20.82
CA ALA A 358 9.49 -5.58 -21.32
C ALA A 358 8.68 -6.32 -20.25
N LEU A 359 9.13 -6.28 -19.00
CA LEU A 359 8.39 -6.83 -17.85
C LEU A 359 7.06 -6.11 -17.65
N SER A 360 7.04 -4.78 -17.78
CA SER A 360 5.79 -4.00 -17.67
C SER A 360 4.78 -4.46 -18.71
N VAL A 361 5.19 -4.59 -19.97
CA VAL A 361 4.32 -5.07 -21.07
C VAL A 361 3.86 -6.51 -20.83
N ALA A 362 4.77 -7.39 -20.44
CA ALA A 362 4.43 -8.79 -20.11
C ALA A 362 3.42 -8.89 -18.95
N LYS A 363 3.59 -8.05 -17.93
CA LYS A 363 2.65 -7.93 -16.81
C LYS A 363 1.29 -7.42 -17.27
N ASP A 364 1.27 -6.45 -18.18
CA ASP A 364 0.03 -5.91 -18.73
C ASP A 364 -0.75 -6.97 -19.50
N VAL A 365 -0.05 -7.75 -20.34
CA VAL A 365 -0.65 -8.89 -21.08
C VAL A 365 -1.20 -9.94 -20.09
N TYR A 366 -0.44 -10.29 -19.07
CA TYR A 366 -0.86 -11.23 -18.04
C TYR A 366 -2.09 -10.75 -17.26
N ASN A 367 -2.05 -9.49 -16.80
CA ASN A 367 -3.14 -8.89 -16.04
C ASN A 367 -4.42 -8.80 -16.87
N LEU A 368 -4.31 -8.43 -18.14
CA LEU A 368 -5.46 -8.38 -19.03
C LEU A 368 -6.18 -9.73 -19.09
N LYS A 369 -5.44 -10.83 -19.15
CA LYS A 369 -6.03 -12.17 -19.26
C LYS A 369 -6.50 -12.74 -17.94
N ASN A 370 -5.74 -12.56 -16.85
CA ASN A 370 -6.13 -13.08 -15.54
C ASN A 370 -7.23 -12.28 -14.86
N ASN A 371 -7.30 -10.99 -15.13
CA ASN A 371 -8.34 -10.12 -14.56
C ASN A 371 -9.56 -9.98 -15.46
N GLN A 372 -9.68 -10.82 -16.48
CA GLN A 372 -10.77 -10.79 -17.46
C GLN A 372 -12.15 -10.76 -16.81
N ALA A 373 -12.40 -11.67 -15.89
CA ALA A 373 -13.68 -11.71 -15.17
C ALA A 373 -13.95 -10.44 -14.38
N GLN A 374 -12.93 -9.87 -13.75
CA GLN A 374 -13.04 -8.62 -13.00
C GLN A 374 -13.30 -7.41 -13.92
N ILE A 375 -12.64 -7.37 -15.08
CA ILE A 375 -12.84 -6.30 -16.08
C ILE A 375 -14.28 -6.35 -16.60
N VAL A 376 -14.77 -7.53 -16.96
CA VAL A 376 -16.15 -7.74 -17.43
C VAL A 376 -17.15 -7.36 -16.34
N ALA A 377 -16.93 -7.79 -15.11
CA ALA A 377 -17.79 -7.47 -13.98
C ALA A 377 -17.79 -5.95 -13.69
N ALA A 378 -16.62 -5.33 -13.69
CA ALA A 378 -16.50 -3.88 -13.48
C ALA A 378 -17.19 -3.09 -14.60
N TYR A 379 -16.98 -3.46 -15.86
CA TYR A 379 -17.63 -2.81 -17.00
C TYR A 379 -19.15 -2.99 -16.99
N SER A 380 -19.61 -4.22 -16.77
CA SER A 380 -21.04 -4.53 -16.70
C SER A 380 -21.70 -3.85 -15.50
N GLY A 381 -21.03 -3.83 -14.35
CA GLY A 381 -21.48 -3.10 -13.16
C GLY A 381 -21.57 -1.61 -13.41
N ALA A 382 -20.56 -1.01 -14.02
CA ALA A 382 -20.55 0.40 -14.38
C ALA A 382 -21.68 0.73 -15.36
N LYS A 383 -21.89 -0.11 -16.40
CA LYS A 383 -22.97 0.08 -17.37
C LYS A 383 -24.36 0.02 -16.72
N ASN A 384 -24.60 -1.00 -15.89
CA ASN A 384 -25.91 -1.17 -15.22
C ASN A 384 -26.19 -0.02 -14.26
N LEU A 385 -25.22 0.31 -13.39
CA LEU A 385 -25.37 1.44 -12.46
C LEU A 385 -25.51 2.79 -13.16
N SER A 386 -24.77 3.00 -14.26
CA SER A 386 -24.93 4.21 -15.05
C SER A 386 -26.33 4.32 -15.67
N GLN A 387 -26.91 3.21 -16.12
CA GLN A 387 -28.28 3.19 -16.61
C GLN A 387 -29.29 3.54 -15.51
N GLU A 388 -29.12 2.99 -14.31
CA GLU A 388 -29.98 3.31 -13.16
C GLU A 388 -29.83 4.79 -12.74
N ILE A 389 -28.59 5.29 -12.69
CA ILE A 389 -28.30 6.67 -12.33
C ILE A 389 -28.76 7.63 -13.44
N SER A 390 -28.73 7.23 -14.71
CA SER A 390 -29.17 8.08 -15.85
C SER A 390 -30.65 8.43 -15.82
N GLN A 391 -31.44 7.65 -15.08
CA GLN A 391 -32.85 7.97 -14.84
C GLN A 391 -33.06 9.11 -13.85
N LEU A 392 -32.00 9.45 -13.10
CA LEU A 392 -32.03 10.59 -12.19
C LEU A 392 -31.83 11.89 -12.98
N PRO A 393 -32.59 12.95 -12.64
CA PRO A 393 -32.44 14.24 -13.29
C PRO A 393 -30.99 14.73 -13.24
N HIS A 394 -30.46 15.22 -14.36
CA HIS A 394 -29.14 15.83 -14.48
C HIS A 394 -27.93 14.93 -14.17
N ASN A 395 -28.06 13.64 -14.40
CA ASN A 395 -26.88 12.78 -14.37
C ASN A 395 -25.92 13.15 -15.51
N GLN A 396 -24.69 13.52 -15.17
CA GLN A 396 -23.61 13.85 -16.11
C GLN A 396 -22.65 12.69 -16.35
N VAL A 397 -22.85 11.56 -15.69
CA VAL A 397 -21.96 10.40 -15.80
C VAL A 397 -22.36 9.58 -17.02
N ASN A 398 -21.59 9.74 -18.09
CA ASN A 398 -21.75 8.92 -19.28
C ASN A 398 -20.71 7.80 -19.26
N THR A 399 -21.17 6.54 -19.17
CA THR A 399 -20.30 5.35 -19.26
C THR A 399 -20.36 4.70 -20.63
N LYS A 400 -21.06 5.33 -21.59
CA LYS A 400 -21.10 4.85 -22.96
C LYS A 400 -19.73 5.04 -23.61
N ASP A 401 -19.34 4.07 -24.40
CA ASP A 401 -18.10 4.12 -25.19
C ASP A 401 -16.81 4.32 -24.35
N ILE A 402 -16.77 3.76 -23.14
CA ILE A 402 -15.56 3.74 -22.31
C ILE A 402 -14.63 2.58 -22.72
N ILE A 403 -15.20 1.47 -23.13
CA ILE A 403 -14.47 0.27 -23.55
C ILE A 403 -15.25 -0.41 -24.68
N THR A 404 -14.52 -0.91 -25.66
CA THR A 404 -15.09 -1.85 -26.63
C THR A 404 -14.94 -3.26 -26.10
N LEU A 405 -16.06 -3.93 -25.92
CA LEU A 405 -16.13 -5.34 -25.53
C LEU A 405 -16.68 -6.15 -26.68
N SER A 406 -15.90 -7.09 -27.19
CA SER A 406 -16.35 -8.08 -28.18
C SER A 406 -16.29 -9.48 -27.58
N TYR A 407 -17.25 -10.30 -27.95
CA TYR A 407 -17.35 -11.68 -27.49
C TYR A 407 -17.16 -12.63 -28.67
N ASP A 408 -16.17 -13.47 -28.58
CA ASP A 408 -15.91 -14.52 -29.60
C ASP A 408 -16.41 -15.87 -29.08
N LYS A 409 -17.48 -16.38 -29.68
CA LYS A 409 -18.08 -17.67 -29.31
C LYS A 409 -17.19 -18.86 -29.62
N ASN A 410 -16.25 -18.72 -30.55
CA ASN A 410 -15.37 -19.81 -31.01
C ASN A 410 -14.05 -19.85 -30.22
N ALA A 411 -13.76 -18.85 -29.42
CA ALA A 411 -12.57 -18.85 -28.59
C ALA A 411 -12.73 -19.74 -27.35
N PRO A 412 -11.64 -20.31 -26.82
CA PRO A 412 -11.67 -20.99 -25.54
C PRO A 412 -12.28 -20.09 -24.44
N ALA A 413 -13.00 -20.68 -23.50
CA ALA A 413 -13.78 -19.96 -22.49
C ALA A 413 -13.01 -18.80 -21.80
N ALA A 414 -11.71 -18.99 -21.60
CA ALA A 414 -10.84 -17.96 -21.01
C ALA A 414 -10.42 -16.85 -21.99
N GLY A 415 -10.70 -16.99 -23.29
CA GLY A 415 -10.36 -16.01 -24.33
C GLY A 415 -11.56 -15.36 -25.00
N GLN A 416 -12.78 -15.63 -24.52
CA GLN A 416 -14.01 -15.23 -25.21
C GLN A 416 -14.28 -13.73 -25.26
N TYR A 417 -13.71 -12.97 -24.34
CA TYR A 417 -13.89 -11.53 -24.32
C TYR A 417 -12.61 -10.80 -24.77
N ASN A 418 -12.77 -9.90 -25.72
CA ASN A 418 -11.74 -8.97 -26.14
C ASN A 418 -12.16 -7.56 -25.78
N TYR A 419 -11.27 -6.81 -25.12
CA TYR A 419 -11.52 -5.41 -24.80
C TYR A 419 -10.44 -4.54 -25.40
N GLN A 420 -10.88 -3.37 -25.81
CA GLN A 420 -10.00 -2.32 -26.31
C GLN A 420 -10.39 -0.98 -25.69
N ILE A 421 -9.42 -0.17 -25.41
CA ILE A 421 -9.59 1.21 -25.01
C ILE A 421 -8.72 2.03 -25.95
N ASN A 422 -9.36 2.73 -26.89
CA ASN A 422 -8.68 3.69 -27.75
C ASN A 422 -8.53 5.05 -27.04
N GLN A 423 -7.97 6.03 -27.69
CA GLN A 423 -7.71 7.34 -27.10
C GLN A 423 -8.99 8.11 -26.77
N GLU A 424 -10.02 8.00 -27.60
CA GLU A 424 -11.34 8.59 -27.36
C GLU A 424 -12.02 7.95 -26.15
N GLN A 425 -12.04 6.62 -26.09
CA GLN A 425 -12.59 5.88 -24.97
C GLN A 425 -11.84 6.19 -23.66
N ALA A 426 -10.53 6.37 -23.72
CA ALA A 426 -9.72 6.80 -22.59
C ALA A 426 -10.09 8.21 -22.09
N SER A 427 -10.44 9.12 -23.02
CA SER A 427 -10.96 10.44 -22.71
C SER A 427 -12.33 10.35 -22.04
N ASN A 428 -13.23 9.53 -22.59
CA ASN A 428 -14.57 9.32 -22.05
C ASN A 428 -14.53 8.74 -20.62
N LEU A 429 -13.62 7.79 -20.37
CA LEU A 429 -13.39 7.25 -19.02
C LEU A 429 -12.91 8.34 -18.05
N SER A 430 -12.00 9.20 -18.50
CA SER A 430 -11.49 10.30 -17.67
C SER A 430 -12.59 11.33 -17.36
N GLN A 431 -13.46 11.63 -18.32
CA GLN A 431 -14.63 12.50 -18.12
C GLN A 431 -15.62 11.88 -17.15
N ALA A 432 -15.91 10.59 -17.27
CA ALA A 432 -16.79 9.88 -16.35
C ALA A 432 -16.23 9.90 -14.91
N LEU A 433 -14.94 9.67 -14.73
CA LEU A 433 -14.30 9.76 -13.42
C LEU A 433 -14.33 11.19 -12.85
N ALA A 434 -14.10 12.20 -13.67
CA ALA A 434 -14.23 13.60 -13.27
C ALA A 434 -15.66 13.95 -12.83
N ALA A 435 -16.67 13.45 -13.56
CA ALA A 435 -18.06 13.60 -13.17
C ALA A 435 -18.37 12.90 -11.83
N MET A 436 -17.74 11.76 -11.55
CA MET A 436 -17.90 11.05 -10.28
C MET A 436 -17.25 11.78 -9.09
N SER A 437 -16.20 12.56 -9.31
CA SER A 437 -15.60 13.39 -8.24
C SER A 437 -16.58 14.42 -7.69
N ASN A 438 -17.54 14.82 -8.50
CA ASN A 438 -18.60 15.75 -8.17
C ASN A 438 -19.87 15.04 -7.65
N ASN A 439 -19.74 13.84 -7.07
CA ASN A 439 -20.87 13.10 -6.50
C ASN A 439 -21.68 14.01 -5.55
N PRO A 440 -22.90 14.40 -5.93
CA PRO A 440 -23.71 15.30 -5.13
C PRO A 440 -24.18 14.67 -3.83
N PHE A 441 -24.18 13.36 -3.73
CA PHE A 441 -24.64 12.60 -2.57
C PHE A 441 -23.52 12.21 -1.60
N LYS A 442 -22.27 12.50 -1.91
CA LYS A 442 -21.11 12.09 -1.10
C LYS A 442 -21.21 12.48 0.37
N ASN A 443 -21.66 13.71 0.63
CA ASN A 443 -21.81 14.21 2.00
C ASN A 443 -23.18 13.90 2.60
N VAL A 444 -24.20 13.75 1.77
CA VAL A 444 -25.60 13.53 2.18
C VAL A 444 -25.86 12.04 2.41
N GLY A 445 -25.33 11.17 1.58
CA GLY A 445 -25.51 9.72 1.69
C GLY A 445 -24.81 9.09 2.91
N MET A 446 -23.82 9.79 3.49
CA MET A 446 -23.20 9.38 4.75
C MET A 446 -24.02 9.75 6.00
N ILE A 447 -25.05 10.56 5.88
CA ILE A 447 -25.90 10.96 7.00
C ILE A 447 -26.78 9.78 7.40
N SER A 448 -26.42 9.09 8.45
CA SER A 448 -27.29 8.11 9.10
C SER A 448 -28.40 8.81 9.88
N SER A 449 -29.54 8.13 10.10
CA SER A 449 -30.56 8.60 11.04
C SER A 449 -29.93 8.77 12.42
N GLN A 450 -29.88 10.00 12.91
CA GLN A 450 -29.23 10.34 14.18
C GLN A 450 -29.91 11.53 14.84
N SER A 451 -29.71 11.66 16.13
CA SER A 451 -30.11 12.80 16.93
C SER A 451 -28.88 13.41 17.60
N ASN A 452 -28.68 14.70 17.42
CA ASN A 452 -27.56 15.44 18.02
C ASN A 452 -28.13 16.60 18.84
N ASN A 453 -27.63 16.74 20.06
CA ASN A 453 -28.02 17.82 20.94
C ASN A 453 -27.03 18.99 20.87
N GLY A 454 -27.51 20.17 21.13
CA GLY A 454 -26.72 21.39 21.17
C GLY A 454 -27.28 22.42 22.15
N ALA A 455 -26.37 23.23 22.67
CA ALA A 455 -26.71 24.28 23.60
C ALA A 455 -27.40 25.47 22.92
N LEU A 456 -28.34 26.08 23.62
CA LEU A 456 -29.02 27.31 23.24
C LEU A 456 -28.73 28.40 24.25
N ASN A 457 -28.47 29.61 23.76
CA ASN A 457 -28.34 30.79 24.56
C ASN A 457 -29.17 31.92 23.92
N GLY A 458 -29.87 32.69 24.73
CA GLY A 458 -30.74 33.72 24.14
C GLY A 458 -31.33 34.70 25.11
N LEU A 459 -32.14 35.53 24.54
CA LEU A 459 -32.88 36.60 25.25
C LEU A 459 -34.35 36.47 24.95
N GLY A 460 -35.20 36.77 25.92
CA GLY A 460 -36.64 36.75 25.76
C GLY A 460 -37.28 38.04 26.28
N VAL A 461 -38.34 38.45 25.60
CA VAL A 461 -39.16 39.59 26.02
C VAL A 461 -40.61 39.17 26.03
N GLN A 462 -41.36 39.62 27.04
CA GLN A 462 -42.80 39.38 27.14
C GLN A 462 -43.53 40.64 27.51
N VAL A 463 -44.68 40.88 26.88
CA VAL A 463 -45.57 42.01 27.20
C VAL A 463 -46.98 41.45 27.34
N GLY A 464 -47.66 41.77 28.42
CA GLY A 464 -48.99 41.26 28.64
C GLY A 464 -49.70 41.87 29.85
N TYR A 465 -50.83 41.27 30.14
CA TYR A 465 -51.74 41.66 31.20
C TYR A 465 -51.88 40.51 32.18
N LYS A 466 -51.93 40.82 33.47
CA LYS A 466 -52.19 39.87 34.58
C LYS A 466 -53.41 40.30 35.38
N GLN A 467 -54.25 39.38 35.68
CA GLN A 467 -55.47 39.58 36.45
C GLN A 467 -55.55 38.56 37.60
N PHE A 468 -55.78 39.02 38.80
CA PHE A 468 -55.97 38.15 39.97
C PHE A 468 -57.42 38.16 40.39
N PHE A 469 -57.92 36.98 40.86
CA PHE A 469 -59.31 36.72 41.20
C PHE A 469 -59.49 36.46 42.70
N GLY A 470 -60.67 36.77 43.20
CA GLY A 470 -61.08 36.59 44.58
C GLY A 470 -60.49 37.56 45.58
N GLU A 471 -61.03 37.63 46.78
CA GLU A 471 -60.60 38.56 47.84
C GLU A 471 -59.16 38.30 48.27
N SER A 472 -58.73 37.01 48.29
CA SER A 472 -57.36 36.65 48.69
C SER A 472 -56.29 36.87 47.60
N LYS A 473 -56.71 37.18 46.35
CA LYS A 473 -55.85 37.39 45.16
C LYS A 473 -54.73 36.33 45.02
N ARG A 474 -55.02 35.07 45.39
CA ARG A 474 -54.05 33.96 45.32
C ARG A 474 -53.98 33.36 43.95
N TRP A 475 -55.06 33.45 43.16
CA TRP A 475 -55.18 32.89 41.83
C TRP A 475 -55.31 34.00 40.81
N GLY A 476 -54.65 33.86 39.70
CA GLY A 476 -54.74 34.82 38.60
C GLY A 476 -54.44 34.16 37.28
N LEU A 477 -54.75 34.92 36.22
CA LEU A 477 -54.41 34.57 34.86
C LEU A 477 -53.49 35.68 34.29
N ARG A 478 -52.60 35.26 33.46
CA ARG A 478 -51.72 36.15 32.69
C ARG A 478 -51.87 35.82 31.22
N TYR A 479 -52.07 36.84 30.41
CA TYR A 479 -52.10 36.78 28.96
C TYR A 479 -50.96 37.66 28.40
N TYR A 480 -50.17 37.14 27.48
CA TYR A 480 -49.02 37.85 27.00
C TYR A 480 -48.66 37.49 25.57
N GLY A 481 -48.06 38.45 24.85
CA GLY A 481 -47.26 38.22 23.66
C GLY A 481 -45.80 38.09 24.06
N PHE A 482 -45.07 37.24 23.39
CA PHE A 482 -43.68 37.05 23.66
C PHE A 482 -42.84 36.93 22.38
N PHE A 483 -41.57 37.27 22.53
CA PHE A 483 -40.54 37.10 21.50
C PHE A 483 -39.26 36.58 22.17
N ASP A 484 -38.80 35.43 21.72
CA ASP A 484 -37.56 34.82 22.15
C ASP A 484 -36.57 34.75 20.99
N TYR A 485 -35.36 35.23 21.17
CA TYR A 485 -34.22 34.99 20.34
C TYR A 485 -33.30 34.01 21.03
N ASN A 486 -32.87 32.96 20.32
CA ASN A 486 -31.89 32.01 20.77
C ASN A 486 -30.86 31.77 19.69
N HIS A 487 -29.59 31.74 20.06
CA HIS A 487 -28.53 31.23 19.20
C HIS A 487 -28.22 29.79 19.63
N GLY A 488 -28.28 28.88 18.67
CA GLY A 488 -28.04 27.46 18.89
C GLY A 488 -26.81 26.98 18.14
N TYR A 489 -26.00 26.16 18.79
CA TYR A 489 -24.89 25.45 18.16
C TYR A 489 -25.04 23.95 18.40
N ILE A 490 -25.27 23.22 17.30
CA ILE A 490 -25.43 21.76 17.32
C ILE A 490 -24.26 21.15 16.59
N LYS A 491 -23.47 20.36 17.28
CA LYS A 491 -22.31 19.65 16.74
C LYS A 491 -22.74 18.26 16.29
N SER A 492 -22.52 17.94 15.02
CA SER A 492 -22.73 16.60 14.49
C SER A 492 -21.47 16.06 13.85
N SER A 493 -21.44 14.77 13.55
CA SER A 493 -20.33 14.13 12.86
C SER A 493 -20.16 14.60 11.41
N PHE A 494 -21.19 15.22 10.82
CA PHE A 494 -21.19 15.62 9.43
C PHE A 494 -21.05 17.12 9.23
N PHE A 495 -21.73 17.90 10.03
CA PHE A 495 -21.65 19.36 9.97
C PHE A 495 -22.06 19.99 11.29
N ASN A 496 -21.43 21.08 11.59
CA ASN A 496 -21.81 21.91 12.72
C ASN A 496 -22.93 22.86 12.27
N SER A 497 -24.03 22.87 12.98
CA SER A 497 -25.14 23.77 12.72
C SER A 497 -25.12 24.92 13.72
N SER A 498 -24.91 26.14 13.23
CA SER A 498 -25.11 27.37 13.97
C SER A 498 -26.42 27.97 13.47
N SER A 499 -27.36 28.21 14.35
CA SER A 499 -28.70 28.65 13.96
C SER A 499 -29.21 29.76 14.90
N ASP A 500 -29.83 30.74 14.30
CA ASP A 500 -30.60 31.78 15.00
C ASP A 500 -32.08 31.36 15.03
N ILE A 501 -32.63 31.23 16.22
CA ILE A 501 -33.95 30.70 16.44
C ILE A 501 -34.83 31.80 17.03
N TRP A 502 -35.80 32.21 16.27
CA TRP A 502 -36.78 33.19 16.69
C TRP A 502 -38.08 32.47 17.01
N THR A 503 -38.60 32.68 18.22
CA THR A 503 -39.88 32.14 18.66
C THR A 503 -40.76 33.28 19.13
N TYR A 504 -41.90 33.42 18.52
CA TYR A 504 -42.83 34.52 18.78
C TYR A 504 -44.26 34.04 18.81
N GLY A 505 -45.04 34.58 19.73
CA GLY A 505 -46.41 34.12 19.89
C GLY A 505 -47.13 34.71 21.08
N GLY A 506 -48.22 34.08 21.42
CA GLY A 506 -49.05 34.41 22.57
C GLY A 506 -49.08 33.27 23.61
N GLY A 507 -49.21 33.62 24.85
CA GLY A 507 -49.31 32.65 25.95
C GLY A 507 -50.36 33.06 26.98
N SER A 508 -50.83 32.04 27.69
CA SER A 508 -51.67 32.20 28.87
C SER A 508 -51.15 31.33 30.00
N ASP A 509 -50.92 31.95 31.16
CA ASP A 509 -50.46 31.27 32.37
C ASP A 509 -51.45 31.42 33.51
N LEU A 510 -51.65 30.34 34.25
CA LEU A 510 -52.30 30.34 35.55
C LEU A 510 -51.26 30.74 36.60
N LEU A 511 -51.57 31.69 37.44
CA LEU A 511 -50.74 32.20 38.51
C LEU A 511 -51.27 31.74 39.85
N VAL A 512 -50.38 31.22 40.73
CA VAL A 512 -50.78 30.77 42.07
C VAL A 512 -49.76 31.33 43.09
N ASN A 513 -50.21 32.22 43.96
CA ASN A 513 -49.38 32.79 45.00
C ASN A 513 -49.53 31.97 46.29
N PHE A 514 -48.44 31.52 46.84
CA PHE A 514 -48.42 30.89 48.19
C PHE A 514 -47.96 31.90 49.25
N ILE A 515 -47.21 32.95 48.91
CA ILE A 515 -47.03 34.14 49.70
C ILE A 515 -47.67 35.27 48.91
N ASN A 516 -48.62 35.97 49.49
CA ASN A 516 -49.32 37.03 48.80
C ASN A 516 -49.31 38.32 49.66
N ASP A 517 -48.79 39.40 49.08
CA ASP A 517 -48.75 40.74 49.63
C ASP A 517 -48.19 40.80 51.07
N SER A 518 -47.18 39.98 51.40
CA SER A 518 -46.51 40.01 52.68
C SER A 518 -45.72 41.32 52.82
N VAL A 519 -45.99 42.09 53.83
CA VAL A 519 -45.36 43.40 54.04
C VAL A 519 -43.93 43.24 54.55
N THR A 520 -43.00 43.83 53.85
CA THR A 520 -41.57 43.87 54.25
C THR A 520 -41.28 45.03 55.21
N ARG A 521 -40.11 45.01 55.88
CA ARG A 521 -39.64 46.09 56.77
C ARG A 521 -39.64 47.52 56.13
N LYS A 522 -39.56 47.61 54.81
CA LYS A 522 -39.60 48.84 54.03
C LYS A 522 -41.02 49.15 53.47
N ASN A 523 -42.03 48.60 54.02
CA ASN A 523 -43.41 48.76 53.59
C ASN A 523 -43.73 48.33 52.15
N ASN A 524 -42.84 47.55 51.54
CA ASN A 524 -43.06 46.96 50.24
C ASN A 524 -43.82 45.64 50.39
N LYS A 525 -44.67 45.30 49.41
CA LYS A 525 -45.44 44.03 49.41
C LYS A 525 -44.70 42.96 48.61
N LEU A 526 -44.37 41.85 49.27
CA LEU A 526 -43.74 40.68 48.63
C LEU A 526 -44.78 39.64 48.32
N SER A 527 -44.81 39.20 47.04
CA SER A 527 -45.60 38.03 46.62
C SER A 527 -44.71 36.98 45.97
N VAL A 528 -44.83 35.75 46.38
CA VAL A 528 -44.13 34.61 45.82
C VAL A 528 -45.12 33.56 45.38
N GLY A 529 -44.97 33.02 44.20
CA GLY A 529 -45.88 32.06 43.64
C GLY A 529 -45.31 31.24 42.47
N LEU A 530 -46.15 30.36 41.99
CA LEU A 530 -45.92 29.55 40.81
C LEU A 530 -46.67 30.12 39.64
N PHE A 531 -46.25 29.81 38.46
CA PHE A 531 -47.03 29.95 37.25
C PHE A 531 -46.89 28.72 36.36
N GLY A 532 -47.93 28.42 35.60
CA GLY A 532 -47.94 27.37 34.60
C GLY A 532 -48.92 27.66 33.52
N GLY A 533 -48.57 27.43 32.28
CA GLY A 533 -49.44 27.72 31.16
C GLY A 533 -48.99 27.15 29.83
N ILE A 534 -49.64 27.61 28.82
CA ILE A 534 -49.43 27.20 27.44
C ILE A 534 -49.11 28.41 26.56
N GLN A 535 -48.28 28.15 25.54
CA GLN A 535 -47.94 29.16 24.53
C GLN A 535 -48.17 28.60 23.13
N LEU A 536 -48.77 29.39 22.29
CA LEU A 536 -48.95 29.14 20.85
C LEU A 536 -47.99 30.09 20.10
N ALA A 537 -47.11 29.51 19.30
CA ALA A 537 -46.03 30.30 18.71
C ALA A 537 -45.70 29.89 17.29
N GLY A 538 -45.07 30.78 16.57
CA GLY A 538 -44.28 30.50 15.39
C GLY A 538 -42.81 30.39 15.79
N THR A 539 -42.11 29.42 15.26
CA THR A 539 -40.65 29.31 15.38
C THR A 539 -39.99 29.40 14.01
N THR A 540 -39.03 30.30 13.87
CA THR A 540 -38.26 30.50 12.64
C THR A 540 -36.80 30.17 12.92
N TRP A 541 -36.24 29.26 12.11
CA TRP A 541 -34.82 28.87 12.16
C TRP A 541 -34.11 29.56 11.00
N LEU A 542 -33.11 30.37 11.29
CA LEU A 542 -32.31 31.11 10.32
C LEU A 542 -30.86 30.71 10.42
N ASN A 543 -30.09 30.93 9.38
CA ASN A 543 -28.66 30.72 9.32
C ASN A 543 -28.22 29.28 9.63
N SER A 544 -29.12 28.30 9.58
CA SER A 544 -28.74 26.89 9.71
C SER A 544 -27.79 26.54 8.60
N GLN A 545 -26.52 26.31 8.93
CA GLN A 545 -25.56 25.74 8.01
C GLN A 545 -25.92 24.26 7.81
N TYR A 546 -26.56 23.96 6.72
CA TYR A 546 -26.75 22.61 6.22
C TYR A 546 -25.86 22.40 5.00
N VAL A 547 -25.66 21.15 4.62
CA VAL A 547 -24.98 20.81 3.38
C VAL A 547 -25.48 21.73 2.28
N ASN A 548 -24.57 22.47 1.67
CA ASN A 548 -24.94 23.42 0.63
C ASN A 548 -25.51 22.66 -0.58
N LEU A 549 -26.80 22.48 -0.55
CA LEU A 549 -27.58 21.83 -1.59
C LEU A 549 -27.86 22.77 -2.75
N THR A 550 -27.30 23.99 -2.74
CA THR A 550 -27.44 24.91 -3.88
C THR A 550 -26.83 24.31 -5.14
N ALA A 551 -25.78 23.56 -5.05
CA ALA A 551 -25.25 22.74 -6.15
C ALA A 551 -26.20 21.59 -6.55
N LEU A 552 -27.04 21.12 -5.65
CA LEU A 552 -28.07 20.11 -5.85
C LEU A 552 -29.45 20.70 -6.19
N ASN A 553 -29.64 21.97 -5.92
CA ASN A 553 -30.96 22.63 -6.10
C ASN A 553 -31.44 22.70 -7.55
N ASN A 554 -30.56 22.49 -8.51
CA ASN A 554 -30.97 22.56 -9.90
C ASN A 554 -31.64 21.28 -10.44
N PRO A 555 -31.34 20.07 -9.95
CA PRO A 555 -32.07 18.88 -10.38
C PRO A 555 -33.04 18.32 -9.36
N TYR A 556 -32.85 18.60 -8.09
CA TYR A 556 -33.60 17.96 -7.02
C TYR A 556 -34.29 19.02 -6.17
N SER A 557 -35.63 19.13 -6.25
CA SER A 557 -36.38 20.07 -5.44
C SER A 557 -36.27 19.75 -3.96
N ALA A 558 -35.47 20.51 -3.23
CA ALA A 558 -35.47 20.49 -1.78
C ALA A 558 -36.55 21.42 -1.24
N LYS A 559 -37.37 20.94 -0.32
CA LYS A 559 -38.32 21.78 0.42
C LYS A 559 -37.65 22.26 1.69
N VAL A 560 -37.49 23.58 1.80
CA VAL A 560 -36.99 24.24 3.01
C VAL A 560 -38.17 24.97 3.67
N ASN A 561 -38.41 24.66 4.94
CA ASN A 561 -39.44 25.31 5.74
C ASN A 561 -38.81 25.98 6.95
N THR A 562 -38.55 27.27 6.85
CA THR A 562 -37.86 28.02 7.91
C THR A 562 -38.78 28.36 9.09
N SER A 563 -40.09 28.42 8.89
CA SER A 563 -41.05 28.83 9.91
C SER A 563 -42.08 27.75 10.15
N ASN A 564 -42.28 27.38 11.41
CA ASN A 564 -43.17 26.30 11.82
C ASN A 564 -43.97 26.72 13.07
N PHE A 565 -45.16 26.16 13.17
CA PHE A 565 -45.97 26.30 14.36
C PHE A 565 -45.34 25.55 15.55
N GLN A 566 -45.45 26.15 16.74
CA GLN A 566 -44.99 25.54 18.01
C GLN A 566 -46.05 25.65 19.10
N PHE A 567 -46.15 24.58 19.85
CA PHE A 567 -46.90 24.53 21.11
C PHE A 567 -45.89 24.32 22.25
N LEU A 568 -45.93 25.21 23.26
CA LEU A 568 -45.00 25.15 24.37
C LEU A 568 -45.76 25.12 25.70
N PHE A 569 -45.26 24.35 26.65
CA PHE A 569 -45.57 24.50 28.06
C PHE A 569 -44.63 25.51 28.71
N ASN A 570 -45.18 26.33 29.60
CA ASN A 570 -44.45 27.34 30.37
C ASN A 570 -44.73 27.13 31.85
N LEU A 571 -43.65 26.90 32.63
CA LEU A 571 -43.76 26.62 34.06
C LEU A 571 -42.67 27.38 34.80
N GLY A 572 -42.95 27.84 36.05
CA GLY A 572 -41.90 28.51 36.78
C GLY A 572 -42.33 29.07 38.14
N LEU A 573 -41.34 29.69 38.77
CA LEU A 573 -41.42 30.41 40.01
C LEU A 573 -41.42 31.93 39.72
N ARG A 574 -42.21 32.67 40.49
CA ARG A 574 -42.23 34.12 40.43
C ARG A 574 -42.12 34.73 41.79
N MET A 575 -41.40 35.81 41.87
CA MET A 575 -41.29 36.66 43.04
C MET A 575 -41.54 38.11 42.60
N ASN A 576 -42.50 38.80 43.19
CA ASN A 576 -42.80 40.19 42.88
C ASN A 576 -42.71 41.03 44.17
N LEU A 577 -42.11 42.17 44.03
CA LEU A 577 -42.01 43.19 45.05
C LEU A 577 -42.75 44.43 44.56
N ALA A 578 -43.89 44.75 45.19
CA ALA A 578 -44.61 45.97 44.92
C ALA A 578 -44.13 47.09 45.85
N THR A 579 -43.76 48.22 45.28
CA THR A 579 -43.37 49.41 46.07
C THR A 579 -44.57 49.97 46.78
N ALA A 580 -44.36 50.67 47.92
CA ALA A 580 -45.41 51.37 48.65
C ALA A 580 -46.17 52.32 47.71
N LYS A 581 -47.48 52.28 47.78
CA LYS A 581 -48.35 53.12 46.96
C LYS A 581 -48.08 54.59 47.29
N LYS A 582 -47.83 55.42 46.29
CA LYS A 582 -47.75 56.87 46.44
C LYS A 582 -49.20 57.43 46.56
N GLU A 583 -49.38 58.49 47.42
CA GLU A 583 -50.70 59.04 47.75
C GLU A 583 -51.53 59.47 46.51
N ASP A 584 -50.88 59.86 45.41
CA ASP A 584 -51.56 60.34 44.21
C ASP A 584 -51.62 59.32 43.03
N SER A 585 -51.32 58.03 43.25
CA SER A 585 -51.28 57.05 42.18
C SER A 585 -52.27 55.90 42.46
N GLU A 586 -53.10 55.57 41.47
CA GLU A 586 -53.98 54.42 41.55
C GLU A 586 -53.25 53.08 41.50
N HIS A 587 -52.03 53.07 40.96
CA HIS A 587 -51.22 51.88 40.74
C HIS A 587 -49.86 51.97 41.46
N SER A 588 -49.31 50.84 41.89
CA SER A 588 -47.97 50.76 42.46
C SER A 588 -47.06 49.97 41.51
N ALA A 589 -45.85 50.52 41.27
CA ALA A 589 -44.88 49.83 40.47
C ALA A 589 -44.47 48.51 41.13
N GLN A 590 -44.42 47.45 40.34
CA GLN A 590 -43.98 46.12 40.80
C GLN A 590 -42.72 45.73 40.04
N HIS A 591 -41.77 45.27 40.80
CA HIS A 591 -40.54 44.71 40.29
C HIS A 591 -40.54 43.23 40.64
N GLY A 592 -40.17 42.37 39.71
CA GLY A 592 -40.18 40.92 39.98
C GLY A 592 -39.06 40.20 39.24
N ILE A 593 -38.87 38.96 39.72
CA ILE A 593 -37.96 38.03 39.08
C ILE A 593 -38.78 36.76 38.81
N GLU A 594 -38.65 36.24 37.62
CA GLU A 594 -39.26 34.96 37.23
C GLU A 594 -38.18 33.97 36.77
N LEU A 595 -38.12 32.80 37.37
CA LEU A 595 -37.35 31.67 36.93
C LEU A 595 -38.32 30.63 36.37
N GLY A 596 -38.18 30.32 35.08
CA GLY A 596 -39.11 29.39 34.44
C GLY A 596 -38.42 28.49 33.41
N ILE A 597 -39.19 27.54 32.94
CA ILE A 597 -38.84 26.62 31.88
C ILE A 597 -39.92 26.64 30.79
N LYS A 598 -39.51 26.76 29.56
CA LYS A 598 -40.34 26.58 28.37
C LYS A 598 -40.02 25.24 27.72
N ILE A 599 -41.02 24.45 27.41
CA ILE A 599 -40.90 23.12 26.82
C ILE A 599 -41.72 23.06 25.53
N PRO A 600 -41.07 23.20 24.37
CA PRO A 600 -41.71 22.99 23.07
C PRO A 600 -42.04 21.51 22.85
N THR A 601 -43.16 21.23 22.20
CA THR A 601 -43.66 19.88 21.99
C THR A 601 -43.61 19.37 20.57
N ILE A 602 -43.47 20.30 19.59
CA ILE A 602 -43.57 20.00 18.17
C ILE A 602 -42.19 20.07 17.52
N ASN A 603 -41.86 19.06 16.70
CA ASN A 603 -40.65 19.08 15.88
C ASN A 603 -40.84 20.03 14.71
N THR A 604 -39.84 20.83 14.42
CA THR A 604 -39.78 21.70 13.23
C THR A 604 -39.21 20.90 12.07
N ASN A 605 -40.04 20.62 11.06
CA ASN A 605 -39.56 20.03 9.82
C ASN A 605 -38.90 21.11 8.95
N TYR A 606 -37.60 21.27 9.14
CA TYR A 606 -36.84 22.35 8.51
C TYR A 606 -36.59 22.09 7.03
N TYR A 607 -36.25 20.84 6.69
CA TYR A 607 -35.77 20.48 5.38
C TYR A 607 -36.18 19.07 5.00
N SER A 608 -36.60 18.89 3.75
CA SER A 608 -36.85 17.57 3.17
C SER A 608 -36.26 17.45 1.78
N PHE A 609 -35.60 16.32 1.52
CA PHE A 609 -34.91 16.03 0.27
C PHE A 609 -34.89 14.53 0.00
N LEU A 610 -35.44 14.09 -1.15
CA LEU A 610 -35.52 12.68 -1.54
C LEU A 610 -35.95 11.76 -0.36
N GLY A 611 -37.04 12.11 0.28
CA GLY A 611 -37.57 11.35 1.41
C GLY A 611 -36.90 11.58 2.75
N ALA A 612 -35.66 12.03 2.76
CA ALA A 612 -34.96 12.37 4.00
C ALA A 612 -35.50 13.68 4.60
N LYS A 613 -35.56 13.72 5.93
CA LYS A 613 -36.05 14.87 6.69
C LYS A 613 -35.02 15.30 7.72
N LEU A 614 -34.76 16.61 7.74
CA LEU A 614 -34.02 17.28 8.80
C LEU A 614 -35.00 18.04 9.67
N GLU A 615 -35.14 17.59 10.89
CA GLU A 615 -36.03 18.20 11.88
C GLU A 615 -35.21 18.79 13.01
N TYR A 616 -35.65 19.95 13.50
CA TYR A 616 -35.12 20.58 14.70
C TYR A 616 -36.19 20.62 15.78
N ARG A 617 -35.76 20.51 17.02
CA ARG A 617 -36.62 20.70 18.18
C ARG A 617 -35.81 21.36 19.28
N ARG A 618 -36.32 22.47 19.82
CA ARG A 618 -35.87 23.00 21.08
C ARG A 618 -36.42 22.10 22.18
N LEU A 619 -35.58 21.48 22.97
CA LEU A 619 -36.00 20.52 23.99
C LEU A 619 -36.59 21.26 25.18
N TYR A 620 -35.89 22.25 25.66
CA TYR A 620 -36.30 23.14 26.74
C TYR A 620 -35.51 24.44 26.69
N SER A 621 -36.01 25.44 27.40
CA SER A 621 -35.24 26.63 27.74
C SER A 621 -35.58 27.04 29.17
N VAL A 622 -34.56 27.16 29.99
CA VAL A 622 -34.64 27.77 31.31
C VAL A 622 -34.36 29.24 31.17
N TYR A 623 -35.19 30.06 31.76
CA TYR A 623 -35.04 31.51 31.67
C TYR A 623 -35.11 32.19 33.04
N LEU A 624 -34.42 33.31 33.13
CA LEU A 624 -34.47 34.20 34.26
C LEU A 624 -34.89 35.59 33.73
N ASN A 625 -36.12 36.02 34.05
CA ASN A 625 -36.69 37.28 33.62
C ASN A 625 -36.75 38.29 34.78
N TYR A 626 -36.40 39.49 34.49
CA TYR A 626 -36.81 40.64 35.25
C TYR A 626 -38.19 41.09 34.78
N VAL A 627 -39.12 41.28 35.72
CA VAL A 627 -40.50 41.68 35.46
C VAL A 627 -40.72 43.08 36.00
N PHE A 628 -41.27 43.93 35.15
CA PHE A 628 -41.78 45.25 35.51
C PHE A 628 -43.29 45.28 35.22
N ALA A 629 -44.08 45.66 36.20
CA ALA A 629 -45.52 45.87 36.07
C ALA A 629 -45.91 47.17 36.71
N TYR A 630 -46.84 47.82 36.10
CA TYR A 630 -47.36 49.09 36.57
C TYR A 630 -48.90 49.06 36.57
#